data_da9093956b8d9cfc741f95172f583e18
#
_entry.id   da9093956b8d9cfc741f95172f583e18
#
_cell.length_a   1.000
_cell.length_b   1.000
_cell.length_c   1.000
_cell.angle_alpha   90.00
_cell.angle_beta   90.00
_cell.angle_gamma   90.00
#
_symmetry.space_group_name_H-M   'P 1'
#
loop_
_entity.id
_entity.type
_entity.pdbx_description
1 polymer ?
#
loop_
_entity_poly.entity_id
_entity_poly.type
_entity_poly.pdbx_seq_one_letter_code
_entity_poly.pdbx_strand_id
1 'polypeptide(L)'
;YRSADGSNFEVLVKNAFDKGYPNETSLVFLPDETVLCLLRRDGNPNTAQLGRASPPYLEWTWKDLGVRIGGPHLIRLPNGRFVAVVRRYDGVVRTSLHWLDPEKGTLTECLKLPSRGDTSYAGMVWRESLLWVSYFSSHEGKTSIYLAKIRLPKTK
;
A
#
# COMPACT_ATOMS: atom_id res chain seq x y z
N TYR A 1 7.00 -13.56 9.91
CA TYR A 1 7.82 -13.62 11.14
C TYR A 1 7.18 -12.75 12.21
N ARG A 2 7.39 -13.10 13.48
CA ARG A 2 7.11 -12.26 14.64
C ARG A 2 8.32 -12.18 15.55
N SER A 3 8.42 -11.11 16.33
CA SER A 3 9.43 -10.92 17.36
C SER A 3 8.80 -10.25 18.58
N ALA A 4 9.22 -10.65 19.76
CA ALA A 4 8.84 -10.00 21.02
C ALA A 4 9.82 -8.90 21.44
N ASP A 5 11.04 -8.92 20.92
CA ASP A 5 12.16 -8.06 21.37
C ASP A 5 12.83 -7.29 20.20
N GLY A 6 12.41 -7.50 18.96
CA GLY A 6 12.98 -6.89 17.77
C GLY A 6 14.33 -7.47 17.32
N SER A 7 14.86 -8.46 18.04
CA SER A 7 16.16 -9.08 17.78
C SER A 7 16.04 -10.55 17.40
N ASN A 8 15.12 -11.26 18.04
CA ASN A 8 14.84 -12.67 17.79
C ASN A 8 13.55 -12.81 17.00
N PHE A 9 13.60 -13.53 15.87
CA PHE A 9 12.47 -13.71 14.98
C PHE A 9 12.10 -15.17 14.84
N GLU A 10 10.83 -15.48 14.94
CA GLU A 10 10.28 -16.80 14.65
C GLU A 10 9.30 -16.75 13.48
N VAL A 11 9.18 -17.85 12.77
CA VAL A 11 8.21 -17.97 11.66
C VAL A 11 6.81 -17.98 12.23
N LEU A 12 6.01 -16.96 11.94
CA LEU A 12 4.59 -16.93 12.31
C LEU A 12 3.76 -17.72 11.30
N VAL A 13 3.96 -17.44 10.00
CA VAL A 13 3.30 -18.16 8.89
C VAL A 13 4.36 -18.49 7.85
N LYS A 14 4.45 -19.74 7.44
CA LYS A 14 5.43 -20.18 6.46
C LYS A 14 5.17 -19.55 5.08
N ASN A 15 3.90 -19.58 4.63
CA ASN A 15 3.44 -19.00 3.39
C ASN A 15 2.10 -18.31 3.62
N ALA A 16 2.09 -17.00 3.77
CA ALA A 16 0.85 -16.22 3.87
C ALA A 16 0.17 -16.08 2.49
N PHE A 17 0.97 -15.99 1.42
CA PHE A 17 0.54 -15.97 0.02
C PHE A 17 1.68 -16.38 -0.91
N ASP A 18 1.43 -17.22 -1.91
CA ASP A 18 2.45 -17.83 -2.76
C ASP A 18 2.18 -17.73 -4.28
N LYS A 19 1.03 -17.11 -4.69
CA LYS A 19 0.64 -17.06 -6.10
C LYS A 19 1.10 -15.78 -6.78
N GLY A 20 1.62 -15.89 -8.02
CA GLY A 20 1.93 -14.72 -8.84
C GLY A 20 3.15 -13.93 -8.38
N TYR A 21 4.14 -14.58 -7.79
CA TYR A 21 5.41 -13.97 -7.37
C TYR A 21 5.22 -12.77 -6.43
N PRO A 22 4.69 -13.00 -5.20
CA PRO A 22 4.49 -11.94 -4.21
C PRO A 22 5.83 -11.39 -3.72
N ASN A 23 5.88 -10.07 -3.46
CA ASN A 23 7.12 -9.43 -3.00
C ASN A 23 6.89 -8.29 -1.99
N GLU A 24 6.45 -7.12 -2.43
CA GLU A 24 6.34 -5.95 -1.55
C GLU A 24 4.99 -5.87 -0.86
N THR A 25 4.99 -5.48 0.40
CA THR A 25 3.75 -5.37 1.20
C THR A 25 3.70 -4.12 2.04
N SER A 26 2.49 -3.70 2.39
CA SER A 26 2.21 -2.73 3.43
C SER A 26 1.13 -3.27 4.36
N LEU A 27 1.35 -3.19 5.66
CA LEU A 27 0.45 -3.68 6.69
C LEU A 27 -0.21 -2.52 7.44
N VAL A 28 -1.50 -2.66 7.77
CA VAL A 28 -2.25 -1.76 8.65
C VAL A 28 -3.06 -2.58 9.63
N PHE A 29 -2.86 -2.33 10.92
CA PHE A 29 -3.66 -2.92 11.99
C PHE A 29 -4.88 -2.06 12.27
N LEU A 30 -6.02 -2.71 12.46
CA LEU A 30 -7.29 -2.08 12.80
C LEU A 30 -7.48 -2.08 14.33
N PRO A 31 -8.44 -1.29 14.87
CA PRO A 31 -8.70 -1.26 16.31
C PRO A 31 -9.17 -2.59 16.91
N ASP A 32 -9.71 -3.48 16.10
CA ASP A 32 -10.12 -4.84 16.47
C ASP A 32 -8.98 -5.87 16.28
N GLU A 33 -7.75 -5.38 16.15
CA GLU A 33 -6.53 -6.15 15.91
C GLU A 33 -6.49 -6.90 14.55
N THR A 34 -7.53 -6.79 13.71
CA THR A 34 -7.46 -7.28 12.34
C THR A 34 -6.34 -6.57 11.59
N VAL A 35 -5.56 -7.30 10.80
CA VAL A 35 -4.54 -6.74 9.91
C VAL A 35 -4.99 -6.78 8.47
N LEU A 36 -4.80 -5.69 7.75
CA LEU A 36 -4.89 -5.61 6.29
C LEU A 36 -3.49 -5.60 5.68
N CYS A 37 -3.30 -6.33 4.60
CA CYS A 37 -2.05 -6.42 3.84
C CYS A 37 -2.30 -6.03 2.39
N LEU A 38 -1.74 -4.91 1.95
CA LEU A 38 -1.71 -4.55 0.52
C LEU A 38 -0.46 -5.15 -0.09
N LEU A 39 -0.61 -6.15 -0.97
CA LEU A 39 0.46 -6.97 -1.51
C LEU A 39 0.64 -6.72 -3.01
N ARG A 40 1.88 -6.44 -3.42
CA ARG A 40 2.35 -6.47 -4.81
C ARG A 40 2.71 -7.88 -5.23
N ARG A 41 2.44 -8.21 -6.50
CA ARG A 41 3.02 -9.38 -7.18
C ARG A 41 3.43 -9.02 -8.61
N ASP A 42 4.46 -9.69 -9.10
CA ASP A 42 5.05 -9.43 -10.42
C ASP A 42 4.89 -10.60 -11.41
N GLY A 43 4.41 -11.76 -10.95
CA GLY A 43 4.09 -12.90 -11.81
C GLY A 43 2.69 -12.81 -12.41
N ASN A 44 2.28 -13.82 -13.16
CA ASN A 44 0.97 -13.88 -13.80
C ASN A 44 -0.04 -14.65 -12.91
N PRO A 45 -1.20 -14.05 -12.56
CA PRO A 45 -1.55 -12.65 -12.76
C PRO A 45 -0.73 -11.71 -11.86
N ASN A 46 -0.45 -10.49 -12.32
CA ASN A 46 0.35 -9.50 -11.60
C ASN A 46 -0.49 -8.43 -10.89
N THR A 47 -1.76 -8.71 -10.66
CA THR A 47 -2.68 -7.82 -9.94
C THR A 47 -2.43 -7.87 -8.44
N ALA A 48 -2.59 -6.73 -7.77
CA ALA A 48 -2.41 -6.60 -6.33
C ALA A 48 -3.41 -7.46 -5.54
N GLN A 49 -3.01 -7.86 -4.36
CA GLN A 49 -3.86 -8.59 -3.43
C GLN A 49 -4.12 -7.76 -2.17
N LEU A 50 -5.32 -7.87 -1.63
CA LEU A 50 -5.65 -7.43 -0.29
C LEU A 50 -5.81 -8.65 0.61
N GLY A 51 -4.88 -8.79 1.55
CA GLY A 51 -4.93 -9.81 2.58
C GLY A 51 -5.61 -9.29 3.84
N ARG A 52 -6.29 -10.19 4.55
CA ARG A 52 -6.89 -9.93 5.87
C ARG A 52 -6.62 -11.13 6.78
N ALA A 53 -6.20 -10.85 8.02
CA ALA A 53 -6.07 -11.85 9.08
C ALA A 53 -6.44 -11.22 10.43
N SER A 54 -6.92 -12.09 11.35
CA SER A 54 -7.15 -11.73 12.76
C SER A 54 -6.18 -12.48 13.67
N PRO A 55 -5.96 -12.03 14.91
CA PRO A 55 -5.10 -12.76 15.84
C PRO A 55 -5.48 -14.24 15.94
N PRO A 56 -4.53 -15.14 15.99
CA PRO A 56 -3.06 -14.97 16.05
C PRO A 56 -2.36 -14.82 14.68
N TYR A 57 -3.06 -14.41 13.61
CA TYR A 57 -2.56 -14.13 12.24
C TYR A 57 -2.01 -15.34 11.50
N LEU A 58 -2.51 -16.52 11.81
CA LEU A 58 -2.10 -17.78 11.17
C LEU A 58 -2.85 -18.04 9.86
N GLU A 59 -4.09 -17.55 9.78
CA GLU A 59 -4.97 -17.75 8.63
C GLU A 59 -5.23 -16.42 7.92
N TRP A 60 -5.00 -16.40 6.60
CA TRP A 60 -5.17 -15.24 5.75
C TRP A 60 -6.23 -15.49 4.69
N THR A 61 -7.10 -14.52 4.52
CA THR A 61 -8.00 -14.43 3.36
C THR A 61 -7.45 -13.41 2.37
N TRP A 62 -7.60 -13.67 1.07
CA TRP A 62 -7.03 -12.83 0.03
C TRP A 62 -8.06 -12.47 -1.02
N LYS A 63 -8.07 -11.20 -1.45
CA LYS A 63 -8.94 -10.66 -2.48
C LYS A 63 -8.11 -9.97 -3.55
N ASP A 64 -8.31 -10.35 -4.80
CA ASP A 64 -7.67 -9.70 -5.94
C ASP A 64 -8.26 -8.32 -6.17
N LEU A 65 -7.41 -7.30 -6.28
CA LEU A 65 -7.83 -5.91 -6.52
C LEU A 65 -7.95 -5.56 -8.01
N GLY A 66 -7.66 -6.49 -8.91
CA GLY A 66 -7.79 -6.33 -10.36
C GLY A 66 -6.84 -5.32 -10.99
N VAL A 67 -5.87 -4.79 -10.23
CA VAL A 67 -4.96 -3.75 -10.69
C VAL A 67 -3.50 -4.08 -10.36
N ARG A 68 -2.58 -3.80 -11.28
CA ARG A 68 -1.15 -3.92 -11.03
C ARG A 68 -0.65 -2.71 -10.24
N ILE A 69 0.13 -2.96 -9.18
CA ILE A 69 0.76 -1.92 -8.36
C ILE A 69 2.24 -2.22 -8.13
N GLY A 70 3.00 -1.20 -7.70
CA GLY A 70 4.36 -1.34 -7.17
C GLY A 70 4.58 -0.41 -5.98
N GLY A 71 5.55 -0.73 -5.11
CA GLY A 71 5.92 0.07 -3.94
C GLY A 71 4.74 0.46 -3.06
N PRO A 72 3.88 -0.47 -2.62
CA PRO A 72 2.68 -0.12 -1.89
C PRO A 72 2.98 0.45 -0.50
N HIS A 73 2.29 1.52 -0.15
CA HIS A 73 2.17 1.99 1.23
C HIS A 73 0.70 2.29 1.52
N LEU A 74 0.18 1.75 2.60
CA LEU A 74 -1.21 1.86 3.04
C LEU A 74 -1.26 2.44 4.44
N ILE A 75 -2.15 3.39 4.68
CA ILE A 75 -2.47 3.88 6.03
C ILE A 75 -3.98 3.97 6.23
N ARG A 76 -4.41 3.90 7.49
CA ARG A 76 -5.75 4.25 7.91
C ARG A 76 -5.76 5.68 8.44
N LEU A 77 -6.65 6.50 7.90
CA LEU A 77 -6.85 7.87 8.35
C LEU A 77 -7.67 7.94 9.64
N PRO A 78 -7.63 9.06 10.40
CA PRO A 78 -8.42 9.22 11.63
C PRO A 78 -9.93 9.06 11.43
N ASN A 79 -10.45 9.36 10.24
CA ASN A 79 -11.86 9.15 9.89
C ASN A 79 -12.21 7.70 9.47
N GLY A 80 -11.29 6.77 9.64
CA GLY A 80 -11.47 5.35 9.34
C GLY A 80 -11.23 4.94 7.89
N ARG A 81 -11.10 5.89 6.94
CA ARG A 81 -10.83 5.58 5.53
C ARG A 81 -9.40 5.12 5.33
N PHE A 82 -9.19 4.35 4.26
CA PHE A 82 -7.86 3.87 3.89
C PHE A 82 -7.36 4.62 2.65
N VAL A 83 -6.13 5.09 2.72
CA VAL A 83 -5.42 5.67 1.58
C VAL A 83 -4.14 4.89 1.32
N ALA A 84 -3.93 4.53 0.06
CA ALA A 84 -2.71 3.89 -0.41
C ALA A 84 -1.97 4.81 -1.38
N VAL A 85 -0.66 4.82 -1.32
CA VAL A 85 0.19 5.36 -2.38
C VAL A 85 0.91 4.21 -3.04
N VAL A 86 0.79 4.11 -4.36
CA VAL A 86 1.35 3.03 -5.15
C VAL A 86 1.90 3.53 -6.49
N ARG A 87 2.81 2.77 -7.09
CA ARG A 87 3.15 2.90 -8.51
C ARG A 87 2.05 2.25 -9.34
N ARG A 88 1.57 2.96 -10.36
CA ARG A 88 0.64 2.46 -11.36
C ARG A 88 1.36 2.21 -12.68
N TYR A 89 0.86 1.20 -13.43
CA TYR A 89 1.45 0.77 -14.70
C TYR A 89 0.47 0.86 -15.88
N ASP A 90 -0.76 1.28 -15.64
CA ASP A 90 -1.78 1.51 -16.65
C ASP A 90 -1.53 2.87 -17.35
N GLY A 91 -0.93 2.83 -18.54
CA GLY A 91 -0.48 4.01 -19.27
C GLY A 91 0.91 4.50 -18.81
N VAL A 92 1.05 5.81 -18.55
CA VAL A 92 2.32 6.36 -18.03
C VAL A 92 2.56 5.89 -16.61
N VAL A 93 3.73 5.30 -16.38
CA VAL A 93 4.15 4.88 -15.03
C VAL A 93 4.19 6.10 -14.12
N ARG A 94 3.52 6.01 -12.98
CA ARG A 94 3.37 7.12 -12.03
C ARG A 94 3.19 6.64 -10.60
N THR A 95 3.53 7.50 -9.65
CA THR A 95 3.11 7.36 -8.25
C THR A 95 1.77 8.09 -8.07
N SER A 96 0.81 7.45 -7.45
CA SER A 96 -0.52 8.04 -7.23
C SER A 96 -1.18 7.56 -5.94
N LEU A 97 -2.07 8.40 -5.43
CA LEU A 97 -2.91 8.10 -4.28
C LEU A 97 -4.19 7.39 -4.71
N HIS A 98 -4.61 6.46 -3.87
CA HIS A 98 -5.81 5.66 -4.08
C HIS A 98 -6.62 5.56 -2.79
N TRP A 99 -7.93 5.58 -2.92
CA TRP A 99 -8.82 5.11 -1.88
C TRP A 99 -8.90 3.58 -1.95
N LEU A 100 -8.66 2.92 -0.83
CA LEU A 100 -8.92 1.49 -0.68
C LEU A 100 -10.25 1.30 0.05
N ASP A 101 -11.18 0.57 -0.55
CA ASP A 101 -12.36 0.03 0.09
C ASP A 101 -12.10 -1.46 0.38
N PRO A 102 -11.81 -1.85 1.63
CA PRO A 102 -11.44 -3.22 1.94
C PRO A 102 -12.62 -4.20 1.83
N GLU A 103 -13.86 -3.72 2.00
CA GLU A 103 -15.04 -4.57 1.92
C GLU A 103 -15.40 -4.88 0.46
N LYS A 104 -15.35 -3.88 -0.41
CA LYS A 104 -15.54 -4.09 -1.85
C LYS A 104 -14.31 -4.71 -2.52
N GLY A 105 -13.10 -4.53 -1.94
CA GLY A 105 -11.82 -4.90 -2.56
C GLY A 105 -11.55 -4.04 -3.79
N THR A 106 -11.71 -2.74 -3.66
CA THR A 106 -11.45 -1.79 -4.74
C THR A 106 -10.35 -0.81 -4.37
N LEU A 107 -9.48 -0.52 -5.34
CA LEU A 107 -8.40 0.46 -5.23
C LEU A 107 -8.62 1.54 -6.30
N THR A 108 -9.18 2.69 -5.88
CA THR A 108 -9.60 3.75 -6.80
C THR A 108 -8.62 4.92 -6.77
N GLU A 109 -8.00 5.24 -7.91
CA GLU A 109 -7.09 6.38 -8.03
C GLU A 109 -7.84 7.70 -7.75
N CYS A 110 -7.30 8.52 -6.85
CA CYS A 110 -7.89 9.81 -6.48
C CYS A 110 -6.97 11.00 -6.73
N LEU A 111 -5.65 10.79 -6.80
CA LEU A 111 -4.71 11.87 -7.09
C LEU A 111 -3.43 11.30 -7.71
N LYS A 112 -3.03 11.84 -8.86
CA LYS A 112 -1.72 11.57 -9.46
C LYS A 112 -0.70 12.55 -8.91
N LEU A 113 0.44 12.03 -8.43
CA LEU A 113 1.57 12.87 -8.06
C LEU A 113 2.43 13.20 -9.28
N PRO A 114 3.09 14.37 -9.33
CA PRO A 114 4.10 14.68 -10.35
C PRO A 114 5.18 13.61 -10.34
N SER A 115 5.15 12.69 -11.31
CA SER A 115 6.02 11.52 -11.32
C SER A 115 6.03 10.84 -12.68
N ARG A 116 7.18 10.23 -13.01
CA ARG A 116 7.38 9.48 -14.26
C ARG A 116 8.62 8.60 -14.14
N GLY A 117 8.74 7.61 -15.03
CA GLY A 117 9.88 6.72 -15.08
C GLY A 117 9.97 5.84 -13.85
N ASP A 118 11.15 5.71 -13.27
CA ASP A 118 11.29 5.02 -11.98
C ASP A 118 10.80 5.95 -10.87
N THR A 119 9.76 5.51 -10.17
CA THR A 119 9.09 6.30 -9.15
C THR A 119 8.31 5.38 -8.21
N SER A 120 8.29 5.60 -6.93
CA SER A 120 7.43 4.96 -5.92
C SER A 120 7.99 5.06 -4.49
N TYR A 121 7.78 3.97 -3.72
CA TYR A 121 8.22 3.71 -2.33
C TYR A 121 7.91 4.88 -1.42
N ALA A 122 6.63 5.27 -1.44
CA ALA A 122 6.17 6.41 -0.67
C ALA A 122 6.17 6.14 0.84
N GLY A 123 6.60 7.14 1.61
CA GLY A 123 6.30 7.25 3.03
C GLY A 123 5.08 8.15 3.24
N MET A 124 4.17 7.81 4.16
CA MET A 124 2.99 8.62 4.45
C MET A 124 2.86 8.93 5.94
N VAL A 125 2.50 10.17 6.25
CA VAL A 125 2.13 10.61 7.59
C VAL A 125 0.91 11.52 7.52
N TRP A 126 -0.10 11.26 8.34
CA TRP A 126 -1.22 12.16 8.57
C TRP A 126 -0.90 13.09 9.74
N ARG A 127 -0.80 14.39 9.47
CA ARG A 127 -0.51 15.40 10.49
C ARG A 127 -1.21 16.72 10.13
N GLU A 128 -1.76 17.40 11.13
CA GLU A 128 -2.37 18.73 11.00
C GLU A 128 -3.40 18.82 9.85
N SER A 129 -4.25 17.78 9.74
CA SER A 129 -5.28 17.67 8.70
C SER A 129 -4.73 17.61 7.26
N LEU A 130 -3.47 17.29 7.10
CA LEU A 130 -2.79 17.08 5.84
C LEU A 130 -2.19 15.68 5.76
N LEU A 131 -2.21 15.11 4.58
CA LEU A 131 -1.44 13.92 4.25
C LEU A 131 -0.09 14.38 3.68
N TRP A 132 0.98 14.02 4.37
CA TRP A 132 2.34 14.21 3.91
C TRP A 132 2.81 12.94 3.23
N VAL A 133 3.36 13.07 2.02
CA VAL A 133 3.82 11.94 1.21
C VAL A 133 5.21 12.22 0.70
N SER A 134 6.20 11.44 1.15
CA SER A 134 7.52 11.40 0.53
C SER A 134 7.55 10.30 -0.55
N TYR A 135 8.19 10.55 -1.67
CA TYR A 135 8.37 9.55 -2.73
C TYR A 135 9.58 9.94 -3.59
N PHE A 136 10.10 8.98 -4.35
CA PHE A 136 11.11 9.32 -5.36
C PHE A 136 10.51 9.29 -6.77
N SER A 137 11.13 10.02 -7.69
CA SER A 137 10.77 10.00 -9.11
C SER A 137 11.87 10.53 -10.01
N SER A 138 11.90 10.02 -11.25
CA SER A 138 12.87 10.44 -12.29
C SER A 138 12.27 11.38 -13.34
N HIS A 139 11.16 12.08 -13.04
CA HIS A 139 10.43 12.86 -14.04
C HIS A 139 11.11 14.17 -14.46
N GLU A 140 12.09 14.63 -13.70
CA GLU A 140 12.87 15.86 -13.99
C GLU A 140 14.27 15.55 -14.55
N GLY A 141 14.45 14.41 -15.24
CA GLY A 141 15.70 14.01 -15.88
C GLY A 141 16.69 13.29 -14.99
N LYS A 142 16.54 13.37 -13.67
CA LYS A 142 17.28 12.58 -12.67
C LYS A 142 16.35 12.11 -11.56
N THR A 143 16.74 11.05 -10.88
CA THR A 143 16.00 10.55 -9.70
C THR A 143 16.21 11.49 -8.52
N SER A 144 15.11 11.99 -7.97
CA SER A 144 15.07 12.88 -6.81
C SER A 144 13.99 12.45 -5.83
N ILE A 145 14.13 12.90 -4.57
CA ILE A 145 13.12 12.72 -3.52
C ILE A 145 12.18 13.93 -3.51
N TYR A 146 10.90 13.66 -3.44
CA TYR A 146 9.83 14.66 -3.40
C TYR A 146 9.04 14.57 -2.11
N LEU A 147 8.51 15.68 -1.66
CA LEU A 147 7.59 15.77 -0.53
C LEU A 147 6.32 16.52 -0.96
N ALA A 148 5.20 15.80 -0.97
CA ALA A 148 3.89 16.37 -1.25
C ALA A 148 3.11 16.59 0.06
N LYS A 149 2.47 17.75 0.19
CA LYS A 149 1.50 18.08 1.23
C LYS A 149 0.11 18.10 0.60
N ILE A 150 -0.76 17.20 1.03
CA ILE A 150 -2.02 16.94 0.33
C ILE A 150 -3.18 17.19 1.28
N ARG A 151 -4.09 18.07 0.86
CA ARG A 151 -5.40 18.22 1.51
C ARG A 151 -6.36 17.25 0.87
N LEU A 152 -6.74 16.20 1.60
CA LEU A 152 -7.73 15.27 1.09
C LEU A 152 -9.13 15.91 1.11
N PRO A 153 -9.99 15.57 0.12
CA PRO A 153 -11.34 16.11 0.09
C PRO A 153 -12.11 15.66 1.34
N LYS A 154 -12.87 16.61 1.91
CA LYS A 154 -13.81 16.28 2.98
C LYS A 154 -14.84 15.30 2.41
N THR A 155 -15.14 14.26 3.14
CA THR A 155 -16.27 13.37 2.82
C THR A 155 -17.56 14.19 2.87
N LYS A 156 -18.33 14.13 1.80
CA LYS A 156 -19.74 14.57 1.86
C LYS A 156 -20.52 13.59 2.71
#